data_f36beec5c06d90de24cdc9900eaa2e0f
#
_entry.id   f36beec5c06d90de24cdc9900eaa2e0f
#
_cell.length_a   1.000
_cell.length_b   1.000
_cell.length_c   1.000
_cell.angle_alpha   90.00
_cell.angle_beta   90.00
_cell.angle_gamma   90.00
#
_symmetry.space_group_name_H-M   'P 1'
#
loop_
_entity.id
_entity.type
_entity.pdbx_description
1 polymer ?
#
loop_
_entity_poly.entity_id
_entity_poly.type
_entity_poly.pdbx_seq_one_letter_code
_entity_poly.pdbx_strand_id
1 'polypeptide(L)'
;MDKEIRKVDDVRDDITKIDYEIAELFEKRMGFAAELALSKKQAGESIYNKNKEDEKLSDITKNRSNPFVIKGLEEVFIQMMSISRKYQYHMVHQRDRYIENYFTEVPELVMFPDTRIVYPGVPGSFSEMACEKFFGADVDHYAVVNFKDVAMALNNGN
;
A
#
# COMPACT_ATOMS: atom_id res chain seq x y z
N MET A 1 -12.88 -8.04 -45.55
CA MET A 1 -12.21 -9.30 -45.13
C MET A 1 -12.69 -9.60 -43.75
N ASP A 2 -13.65 -10.52 -43.64
CA ASP A 2 -14.11 -10.99 -42.33
C ASP A 2 -12.96 -11.74 -41.66
N LYS A 3 -12.51 -11.21 -40.52
CA LYS A 3 -11.50 -11.87 -39.69
C LYS A 3 -12.15 -13.11 -39.11
N GLU A 4 -11.68 -14.29 -39.52
CA GLU A 4 -12.18 -15.57 -38.98
C GLU A 4 -12.09 -15.54 -37.45
N ILE A 5 -13.22 -15.75 -36.80
CA ILE A 5 -13.31 -15.72 -35.33
C ILE A 5 -12.65 -16.99 -34.81
N ARG A 6 -11.56 -16.85 -34.06
CA ARG A 6 -10.84 -17.96 -33.42
C ARG A 6 -11.71 -18.66 -32.37
N LYS A 7 -11.43 -19.95 -32.12
CA LYS A 7 -12.06 -20.69 -31.01
C LYS A 7 -11.69 -20.04 -29.67
N VAL A 8 -12.66 -20.06 -28.75
CA VAL A 8 -12.51 -19.45 -27.43
C VAL A 8 -11.32 -20.04 -26.67
N ASP A 9 -11.14 -21.35 -26.73
CA ASP A 9 -10.07 -22.03 -25.99
C ASP A 9 -8.68 -21.67 -26.54
N ASP A 10 -8.51 -21.57 -27.87
CA ASP A 10 -7.24 -21.11 -28.47
C ASP A 10 -6.85 -19.69 -28.02
N VAL A 11 -7.84 -18.81 -27.85
CA VAL A 11 -7.60 -17.44 -27.36
C VAL A 11 -7.27 -17.43 -25.88
N ARG A 12 -7.94 -18.26 -25.07
CA ARG A 12 -7.63 -18.43 -23.64
C ARG A 12 -6.22 -18.96 -23.41
N ASP A 13 -5.80 -19.94 -24.21
CA ASP A 13 -4.43 -20.48 -24.13
C ASP A 13 -3.37 -19.42 -24.40
N ASP A 14 -3.60 -18.56 -25.41
CA ASP A 14 -2.67 -17.46 -25.68
C ASP A 14 -2.66 -16.40 -24.58
N ILE A 15 -3.82 -16.06 -24.00
CA ILE A 15 -3.90 -15.20 -22.83
C ILE A 15 -3.11 -15.80 -21.65
N THR A 16 -3.30 -17.07 -21.38
CA THR A 16 -2.59 -17.78 -20.30
C THR A 16 -1.07 -17.73 -20.47
N LYS A 17 -0.56 -17.86 -21.71
CA LYS A 17 0.89 -17.71 -21.97
C LYS A 17 1.39 -16.32 -21.62
N ILE A 18 0.63 -15.28 -22.02
CA ILE A 18 0.96 -13.88 -21.70
C ILE A 18 0.91 -13.64 -20.19
N ASP A 19 -0.04 -14.23 -19.47
CA ASP A 19 -0.15 -14.11 -18.01
C ASP A 19 1.10 -14.67 -17.32
N TYR A 20 1.66 -15.79 -17.79
CA TYR A 20 2.92 -16.31 -17.27
C TYR A 20 4.10 -15.37 -17.55
N GLU A 21 4.20 -14.79 -18.75
CA GLU A 21 5.23 -13.81 -19.07
C GLU A 21 5.12 -12.57 -18.17
N ILE A 22 3.92 -12.08 -17.92
CA ILE A 22 3.65 -10.97 -16.99
C ILE A 22 4.11 -11.32 -15.57
N ALA A 23 3.82 -12.55 -15.09
CA ALA A 23 4.25 -13.01 -13.77
C ALA A 23 5.77 -13.03 -13.64
N GLU A 24 6.48 -13.59 -14.62
CA GLU A 24 7.95 -13.60 -14.65
C GLU A 24 8.54 -12.19 -14.68
N LEU A 25 8.00 -11.30 -15.50
CA LEU A 25 8.43 -9.90 -15.58
C LEU A 25 8.16 -9.14 -14.27
N PHE A 26 7.04 -9.44 -13.63
CA PHE A 26 6.73 -8.86 -12.31
C PHE A 26 7.73 -9.30 -11.25
N GLU A 27 8.06 -10.59 -11.18
CA GLU A 27 9.06 -11.13 -10.25
C GLU A 27 10.42 -10.46 -10.46
N LYS A 28 10.88 -10.42 -11.71
CA LYS A 28 12.13 -9.74 -12.09
C LYS A 28 12.12 -8.26 -11.67
N ARG A 29 11.00 -7.57 -11.88
CA ARG A 29 10.84 -6.18 -11.47
C ARG A 29 10.92 -6.01 -9.96
N MET A 30 10.37 -6.94 -9.18
CA MET A 30 10.46 -6.90 -7.72
C MET A 30 11.91 -7.11 -7.23
N GLY A 31 12.69 -7.96 -7.91
CA GLY A 31 14.14 -8.06 -7.64
C GLY A 31 14.85 -6.72 -7.78
N PHE A 32 14.64 -6.00 -8.88
CA PHE A 32 15.20 -4.65 -9.05
C PHE A 32 14.65 -3.62 -8.05
N ALA A 33 13.41 -3.78 -7.60
CA ALA A 33 12.86 -2.91 -6.56
C ALA A 33 13.57 -3.10 -5.21
N ALA A 34 14.00 -4.33 -4.89
CA ALA A 34 14.80 -4.61 -3.71
C ALA A 34 16.20 -3.96 -3.79
N GLU A 35 16.87 -4.08 -4.94
CA GLU A 35 18.16 -3.43 -5.19
C GLU A 35 18.04 -1.90 -5.09
N LEU A 36 16.99 -1.32 -5.68
CA LEU A 36 16.72 0.11 -5.63
C LEU A 36 16.48 0.60 -4.20
N ALA A 37 15.83 -0.21 -3.35
CA ALA A 37 15.61 0.14 -1.94
C ALA A 37 16.94 0.33 -1.19
N LEU A 38 17.89 -0.59 -1.40
CA LEU A 38 19.20 -0.53 -0.78
C LEU A 38 20.02 0.67 -1.30
N SER A 39 19.99 0.92 -2.60
CA SER A 39 20.66 2.07 -3.22
C SER A 39 20.11 3.40 -2.71
N LYS A 40 18.80 3.54 -2.59
CA LYS A 40 18.15 4.73 -2.01
C LYS A 40 18.52 4.92 -0.55
N LYS A 41 18.53 3.86 0.25
CA LYS A 41 18.96 3.92 1.67
C LYS A 41 20.39 4.44 1.77
N GLN A 42 21.29 3.94 0.93
CA GLN A 42 22.69 4.39 0.91
C GLN A 42 22.84 5.85 0.50
N ALA A 43 22.01 6.31 -0.46
CA ALA A 43 21.99 7.68 -0.95
C ALA A 43 21.21 8.66 -0.05
N GLY A 44 20.53 8.20 1.00
CA GLY A 44 19.64 9.02 1.81
C GLY A 44 18.38 9.49 1.08
N GLU A 45 17.98 8.80 0.00
CA GLU A 45 16.81 9.14 -0.78
C GLU A 45 15.53 8.48 -0.23
N SER A 46 14.40 9.21 -0.33
CA SER A 46 13.09 8.67 0.01
C SER A 46 12.68 7.53 -0.94
N ILE A 47 12.05 6.48 -0.39
CA ILE A 47 11.47 5.40 -1.19
C ILE A 47 10.37 5.94 -2.10
N TYR A 48 9.49 6.78 -1.58
CA TYR A 48 8.42 7.41 -2.35
C TYR A 48 8.90 8.70 -3.00
N ASN A 49 8.73 8.80 -4.31
CA ASN A 49 8.94 10.02 -5.08
C ASN A 49 7.81 10.17 -6.10
N LYS A 50 6.86 11.06 -5.78
CA LYS A 50 5.67 11.28 -6.59
C LYS A 50 6.01 11.66 -8.04
N ASN A 51 6.95 12.58 -8.24
CA ASN A 51 7.29 13.07 -9.57
C ASN A 51 7.83 11.95 -10.46
N LYS A 52 8.72 11.11 -9.93
CA LYS A 52 9.25 9.95 -10.68
C LYS A 52 8.18 8.90 -10.99
N GLU A 53 7.18 8.74 -10.14
CA GLU A 53 6.05 7.83 -10.42
C GLU A 53 5.13 8.41 -11.50
N ASP A 54 4.82 9.70 -11.44
CA ASP A 54 4.00 10.40 -12.44
C ASP A 54 4.69 10.41 -13.82
N GLU A 55 6.00 10.69 -13.88
CA GLU A 55 6.81 10.59 -15.11
C GLU A 55 6.74 9.19 -15.72
N LYS A 56 6.91 8.16 -14.89
CA LYS A 56 6.85 6.76 -15.35
C LYS A 56 5.49 6.39 -15.91
N LEU A 57 4.39 6.81 -15.29
CA LEU A 57 3.04 6.59 -15.82
C LEU A 57 2.87 7.25 -17.18
N SER A 58 3.30 8.50 -17.32
CA SER A 58 3.28 9.23 -18.58
C SER A 58 4.07 8.50 -19.68
N ASP A 59 5.28 8.02 -19.39
CA ASP A 59 6.12 7.33 -20.37
C ASP A 59 5.52 6.00 -20.83
N ILE A 60 4.92 5.24 -19.92
CA ILE A 60 4.31 3.94 -20.22
C ILE A 60 3.09 4.10 -21.14
N THR A 61 2.35 5.19 -21.01
CA THR A 61 1.13 5.45 -21.78
C THR A 61 1.36 6.23 -23.07
N LYS A 62 2.49 6.93 -23.20
CA LYS A 62 2.80 7.95 -24.21
C LYS A 62 2.53 7.55 -25.66
N ASN A 63 2.77 6.30 -26.04
CA ASN A 63 2.65 5.85 -27.43
C ASN A 63 1.48 4.87 -27.62
N ARG A 64 0.46 4.96 -26.79
CA ARG A 64 -0.74 4.13 -26.87
C ARG A 64 -1.90 4.93 -27.45
N SER A 65 -2.69 4.29 -28.31
CA SER A 65 -3.83 4.95 -28.99
C SER A 65 -5.19 4.52 -28.46
N ASN A 66 -5.28 3.38 -27.77
CA ASN A 66 -6.55 2.88 -27.24
C ASN A 66 -6.79 3.44 -25.83
N PRO A 67 -7.81 4.29 -25.62
CA PRO A 67 -8.08 4.89 -24.32
C PRO A 67 -8.35 3.87 -23.20
N PHE A 68 -9.00 2.76 -23.50
CA PHE A 68 -9.27 1.70 -22.55
C PHE A 68 -7.97 1.03 -22.08
N VAL A 69 -7.04 0.77 -23.01
CA VAL A 69 -5.71 0.21 -22.69
C VAL A 69 -4.88 1.19 -21.88
N ILE A 70 -4.93 2.49 -22.22
CA ILE A 70 -4.21 3.53 -21.48
C ILE A 70 -4.66 3.54 -20.02
N LYS A 71 -5.98 3.62 -19.78
CA LYS A 71 -6.54 3.63 -18.42
C LYS A 71 -6.22 2.35 -17.65
N GLY A 72 -6.34 1.19 -18.28
CA GLY A 72 -5.98 -0.09 -17.67
C GLY A 72 -4.49 -0.16 -17.28
N LEU A 73 -3.60 0.35 -18.13
CA LEU A 73 -2.17 0.43 -17.82
C LEU A 73 -1.90 1.37 -16.64
N GLU A 74 -2.55 2.52 -16.57
CA GLU A 74 -2.42 3.45 -15.44
C GLU A 74 -2.79 2.74 -14.12
N GLU A 75 -3.95 2.08 -14.07
CA GLU A 75 -4.43 1.36 -12.89
C GLU A 75 -3.45 0.24 -12.46
N VAL A 76 -3.01 -0.59 -13.41
CA VAL A 76 -2.07 -1.68 -13.16
C VAL A 76 -0.73 -1.15 -12.64
N PHE A 77 -0.17 -0.12 -13.27
CA PHE A 77 1.13 0.41 -12.88
C PHE A 77 1.09 1.19 -11.56
N ILE A 78 0.01 1.90 -11.25
CA ILE A 78 -0.22 2.52 -9.93
C ILE A 78 -0.19 1.43 -8.84
N GLN A 79 -0.91 0.33 -9.05
CA GLN A 79 -0.93 -0.77 -8.10
C GLN A 79 0.44 -1.47 -8.00
N MET A 80 1.11 -1.70 -9.11
CA MET A 80 2.44 -2.28 -9.16
C MET A 80 3.49 -1.42 -8.45
N MET A 81 3.43 -0.09 -8.59
CA MET A 81 4.30 0.83 -7.84
C MET A 81 3.98 0.84 -6.35
N SER A 82 2.71 0.74 -5.97
CA SER A 82 2.30 0.61 -4.57
C SER A 82 2.88 -0.66 -3.92
N ILE A 83 2.77 -1.81 -4.58
CA ILE A 83 3.35 -3.09 -4.12
C ILE A 83 4.88 -2.97 -4.02
N SER A 84 5.50 -2.36 -5.03
CA SER A 84 6.95 -2.12 -5.04
C SER A 84 7.42 -1.27 -3.87
N ARG A 85 6.68 -0.20 -3.50
CA ARG A 85 7.00 0.60 -2.31
C ARG A 85 6.90 -0.22 -1.02
N LYS A 86 5.83 -0.99 -0.86
CA LYS A 86 5.67 -1.88 0.31
C LYS A 86 6.86 -2.83 0.44
N TYR A 87 7.28 -3.43 -0.67
CA TYR A 87 8.43 -4.34 -0.68
C TYR A 87 9.75 -3.60 -0.39
N GLN A 88 9.97 -2.41 -0.95
CA GLN A 88 11.13 -1.58 -0.66
C GLN A 88 11.21 -1.20 0.84
N TYR A 89 10.10 -0.78 1.44
CA TYR A 89 10.03 -0.49 2.88
C TYR A 89 10.36 -1.72 3.71
N HIS A 90 9.78 -2.87 3.36
CA HIS A 90 10.08 -4.13 4.03
C HIS A 90 11.58 -4.46 3.98
N MET A 91 12.23 -4.34 2.81
CA MET A 91 13.66 -4.60 2.63
C MET A 91 14.55 -3.65 3.43
N VAL A 92 14.16 -2.39 3.55
CA VAL A 92 14.92 -1.39 4.32
C VAL A 92 14.75 -1.60 5.81
N HIS A 93 13.55 -1.92 6.28
CA HIS A 93 13.24 -2.08 7.70
C HIS A 93 13.67 -3.44 8.27
N GLN A 94 13.71 -4.52 7.48
CA GLN A 94 14.25 -5.81 7.95
C GLN A 94 15.70 -5.71 8.46
N ARG A 95 16.45 -4.68 8.06
CA ARG A 95 17.82 -4.43 8.53
C ARG A 95 17.91 -3.44 9.70
N ASP A 96 16.84 -2.73 9.97
CA ASP A 96 16.80 -1.77 11.07
C ASP A 96 16.12 -2.41 12.29
N ARG A 97 16.90 -3.05 13.16
CA ARG A 97 16.49 -3.44 14.53
C ARG A 97 16.01 -2.26 15.37
N TYR A 98 15.98 -1.05 14.79
CA TYR A 98 15.56 0.15 15.47
C TYR A 98 14.12 0.05 15.98
N ILE A 99 13.21 -0.52 15.16
CA ILE A 99 11.80 -0.69 15.56
C ILE A 99 11.67 -1.76 16.64
N GLU A 100 12.39 -2.89 16.54
CA GLU A 100 12.35 -3.96 17.53
C GLU A 100 12.80 -3.52 18.93
N ASN A 101 13.64 -2.48 19.02
CA ASN A 101 14.09 -1.94 20.30
C ASN A 101 13.06 -1.02 20.98
N TYR A 102 12.06 -0.52 20.24
CA TYR A 102 11.06 0.40 20.77
C TYR A 102 9.64 -0.19 20.88
N PHE A 103 9.43 -1.36 20.29
CA PHE A 103 8.12 -2.02 20.30
C PHE A 103 8.30 -3.46 20.81
N THR A 104 7.53 -3.81 21.83
CA THR A 104 7.42 -5.18 22.31
C THR A 104 6.19 -5.81 21.72
N GLU A 105 6.33 -7.00 21.14
CA GLU A 105 5.18 -7.76 20.65
C GLU A 105 4.29 -8.14 21.85
N VAL A 106 3.01 -7.81 21.74
CA VAL A 106 2.00 -8.23 22.72
C VAL A 106 1.10 -9.27 22.08
N PRO A 107 0.89 -10.44 22.73
CA PRO A 107 0.12 -11.53 22.14
C PRO A 107 -1.37 -11.21 22.03
N GLU A 108 -1.89 -10.32 22.86
CA GLU A 108 -3.29 -9.92 22.90
C GLU A 108 -3.43 -8.42 23.19
N LEU A 109 -4.48 -7.83 22.66
CA LEU A 109 -4.90 -6.49 23.06
C LEU A 109 -5.54 -6.56 24.44
N VAL A 110 -4.84 -6.05 25.47
CA VAL A 110 -5.36 -6.02 26.83
C VAL A 110 -6.10 -4.71 27.05
N MET A 111 -7.39 -4.82 27.39
CA MET A 111 -8.23 -3.68 27.77
C MET A 111 -8.32 -3.63 29.30
N PHE A 112 -7.97 -2.50 29.86
CA PHE A 112 -8.10 -2.23 31.30
C PHE A 112 -9.42 -1.48 31.58
N PRO A 113 -9.96 -1.48 32.80
CA PRO A 113 -11.20 -0.77 33.14
C PRO A 113 -11.13 0.74 32.88
N ASP A 114 -9.94 1.31 32.90
CA ASP A 114 -9.65 2.73 32.66
C ASP A 114 -9.08 3.00 31.25
N THR A 115 -9.14 2.00 30.34
CA THR A 115 -8.70 2.19 28.96
C THR A 115 -9.59 3.22 28.26
N ARG A 116 -8.95 4.22 27.66
CA ARG A 116 -9.59 5.26 26.85
C ARG A 116 -9.11 5.16 25.41
N ILE A 117 -10.02 5.29 24.48
CA ILE A 117 -9.72 5.24 23.04
C ILE A 117 -9.81 6.65 22.46
N VAL A 118 -8.78 7.05 21.74
CA VAL A 118 -8.77 8.32 21.02
C VAL A 118 -8.81 8.07 19.50
N TYR A 119 -9.67 8.79 18.79
CA TYR A 119 -9.80 8.68 17.34
C TYR A 119 -9.80 10.05 16.66
N PRO A 120 -9.29 10.14 15.41
CA PRO A 120 -9.33 11.39 14.65
C PRO A 120 -10.71 11.60 14.01
N GLY A 121 -11.27 12.79 14.13
CA GLY A 121 -12.54 13.15 13.52
C GLY A 121 -13.46 13.92 14.46
N VAL A 122 -14.76 13.73 14.26
CA VAL A 122 -15.83 14.33 15.05
C VAL A 122 -16.80 13.24 15.48
N PRO A 123 -17.63 13.47 16.51
CA PRO A 123 -18.74 12.58 16.86
C PRO A 123 -19.63 12.30 15.65
N GLY A 124 -20.04 11.05 15.43
CA GLY A 124 -20.78 10.58 14.26
C GLY A 124 -19.91 10.24 13.05
N SER A 125 -18.57 10.30 13.17
CA SER A 125 -17.65 9.96 12.09
C SER A 125 -17.49 8.46 11.89
N PHE A 126 -16.97 8.05 10.71
CA PHE A 126 -16.60 6.64 10.46
C PHE A 126 -15.52 6.14 11.43
N SER A 127 -14.68 7.02 11.96
CA SER A 127 -13.67 6.65 12.96
C SER A 127 -14.30 6.25 14.27
N GLU A 128 -15.35 6.96 14.71
CA GLU A 128 -16.12 6.59 15.89
C GLU A 128 -16.85 5.25 15.69
N MET A 129 -17.56 5.10 14.55
CA MET A 129 -18.23 3.82 14.23
C MET A 129 -17.24 2.64 14.22
N ALA A 130 -16.03 2.84 13.71
CA ALA A 130 -14.98 1.83 13.72
C ALA A 130 -14.49 1.53 15.15
N CYS A 131 -14.34 2.56 15.98
CA CYS A 131 -13.99 2.44 17.39
C CYS A 131 -15.03 1.62 18.16
N GLU A 132 -16.29 2.00 18.09
CA GLU A 132 -17.41 1.30 18.76
C GLU A 132 -17.54 -0.15 18.26
N LYS A 133 -17.38 -0.38 16.97
CA LYS A 133 -17.47 -1.72 16.38
C LYS A 133 -16.34 -2.64 16.83
N PHE A 134 -15.14 -2.11 17.04
CA PHE A 134 -13.96 -2.90 17.39
C PHE A 134 -13.80 -3.09 18.89
N PHE A 135 -14.00 -2.03 19.69
CA PHE A 135 -13.77 -2.02 21.13
C PHE A 135 -15.06 -2.18 21.96
N GLY A 136 -16.23 -2.02 21.34
CA GLY A 136 -17.53 -1.98 22.00
C GLY A 136 -18.01 -0.55 22.25
N ALA A 137 -19.33 -0.36 22.28
CA ALA A 137 -19.95 0.95 22.48
C ALA A 137 -19.79 1.50 23.92
N ASP A 138 -19.49 0.63 24.88
CA ASP A 138 -19.34 0.99 26.30
C ASP A 138 -17.92 1.45 26.68
N VAL A 139 -16.97 1.38 25.74
CA VAL A 139 -15.59 1.83 26.00
C VAL A 139 -15.54 3.36 26.04
N ASP A 140 -14.81 3.92 27.00
CA ASP A 140 -14.58 5.37 27.05
C ASP A 140 -13.75 5.81 25.81
N HIS A 141 -14.32 6.68 24.98
CA HIS A 141 -13.69 7.14 23.77
C HIS A 141 -13.99 8.60 23.47
N TYR A 142 -13.05 9.29 22.79
CA TYR A 142 -13.22 10.69 22.43
C TYR A 142 -12.54 11.05 21.11
N ALA A 143 -13.09 12.07 20.46
CA ALA A 143 -12.60 12.58 19.20
C ALA A 143 -11.50 13.62 19.38
N VAL A 144 -10.52 13.62 18.45
CA VAL A 144 -9.56 14.70 18.27
C VAL A 144 -9.51 15.10 16.80
N VAL A 145 -9.00 16.30 16.48
CA VAL A 145 -9.15 16.88 15.15
C VAL A 145 -8.35 16.11 14.08
N ASN A 146 -7.15 15.62 14.42
CA ASN A 146 -6.26 15.00 13.45
C ASN A 146 -5.36 13.94 14.10
N PHE A 147 -4.61 13.20 13.26
CA PHE A 147 -3.69 12.15 13.74
C PHE A 147 -2.53 12.65 14.62
N LYS A 148 -2.10 13.91 14.46
CA LYS A 148 -1.08 14.49 15.34
C LYS A 148 -1.62 14.60 16.76
N ASP A 149 -2.87 15.02 16.91
CA ASP A 149 -3.51 15.13 18.22
C ASP A 149 -3.71 13.74 18.85
N VAL A 150 -3.99 12.69 18.06
CA VAL A 150 -3.99 11.29 18.53
C VAL A 150 -2.63 10.92 19.12
N ALA A 151 -1.55 11.19 18.39
CA ALA A 151 -0.19 10.89 18.87
C ALA A 151 0.16 11.67 20.14
N MET A 152 -0.28 12.93 20.25
CA MET A 152 -0.10 13.74 21.44
C MET A 152 -0.89 13.22 22.64
N ALA A 153 -2.13 12.77 22.45
CA ALA A 153 -2.93 12.17 23.49
C ALA A 153 -2.27 10.90 24.04
N LEU A 154 -1.79 10.01 23.17
CA LEU A 154 -1.06 8.81 23.58
C LEU A 154 0.21 9.13 24.37
N ASN A 155 1.01 10.11 23.94
CA ASN A 155 2.23 10.50 24.64
C ASN A 155 1.96 11.11 26.02
N ASN A 156 0.82 11.75 26.21
CA ASN A 156 0.43 12.39 27.47
C ASN A 156 -0.31 11.40 28.43
N GLY A 157 -0.57 10.18 28.00
CA GLY A 157 -1.27 9.18 28.80
C GLY A 157 -2.75 9.52 29.01
N ASN A 158 -3.35 10.25 28.09
CA ASN A 158 -4.77 10.64 28.11
C ASN A 158 -5.61 9.64 27.35
#